data_30499710058f6265932a01ac983c68c9
#
_entry.id   30499710058f6265932a01ac983c68c9
#
_cell.length_a   1.000
_cell.length_b   1.000
_cell.length_c   1.000
_cell.angle_alpha   90.00
_cell.angle_beta   90.00
_cell.angle_gamma   90.00
#
_symmetry.space_group_name_H-M   'P 1'
#
loop_
_entity.id
_entity.type
_entity.pdbx_description
1 polymer ?
#
loop_
_entity_poly.entity_id
_entity_poly.type
_entity_poly.pdbx_seq_one_letter_code
_entity_poly.pdbx_strand_id
1 'polypeptide(L)'
;RNKGNPGNWDGFDLTKKEDAAEFHREITDMMNRVSNEDTNAKVAVAAPRGHAKSSYLSKAFPIHELLYRRRRYMLLISETPKVAKANLDWIRDQIKYNKKLREDFGELLSEKDKANIQDNNEGFIAWERDGESRRQVALLESASVGGSIRGRNWNGMRPDLIVLDDLEDARSGGNASTPEQRSQLRDWFTQSVIPLGDPKGKRTAFVYMGTTVHHEALLMYVLHDRADFESKIYRAIINEPERMDLWEECRQIYINRENKERYNDAKAFYERNKDEMDREAKVLWEEGKSIWDLMTWKWDNGSKAFNTEYMNNPIDEDSMIFNPNTFTYWDDDHPSKEFSHNEYIISIGVDMALGKERGDYSAISVVAKHKENGTINVIDSYGERLKVDEFIEVVVEKVLEWEPDVVAVESVAAQEFFADTLKFELANAGYPSYTRLKKIFSRNRKELRIEAMKPLIENGTLQFSRSHSLLLEQFERYGQGGADDLPDSLEMAV
;
A
#
# COMPACT_ATOMS: atom_id res chain seq x y z
N ARG A 1 -13.06 -24.04 -12.36
CA ARG A 1 -11.96 -25.00 -12.04
C ARG A 1 -12.02 -26.17 -13.01
N ASN A 2 -10.97 -26.38 -13.78
CA ASN A 2 -10.74 -27.65 -14.45
C ASN A 2 -10.42 -28.70 -13.37
N LYS A 3 -11.40 -29.52 -13.00
CA LYS A 3 -11.25 -30.66 -12.06
C LYS A 3 -10.29 -31.71 -12.62
N GLY A 4 -9.09 -31.42 -12.96
CA GLY A 4 -8.16 -32.38 -13.55
C GLY A 4 -6.78 -31.82 -13.84
N ASN A 5 -6.57 -30.54 -13.59
CA ASN A 5 -5.25 -29.94 -13.74
C ASN A 5 -4.63 -29.70 -12.34
N PRO A 6 -3.68 -30.56 -11.90
CA PRO A 6 -3.07 -30.43 -10.56
C PRO A 6 -2.23 -29.16 -10.37
N GLY A 7 -2.09 -28.32 -11.39
CA GLY A 7 -1.31 -27.08 -11.32
C GLY A 7 -2.10 -25.82 -11.00
N ASN A 8 -3.40 -25.88 -10.75
CA ASN A 8 -4.22 -24.68 -10.47
C ASN A 8 -4.50 -24.51 -8.97
N TRP A 9 -3.43 -24.49 -8.17
CA TRP A 9 -3.48 -24.42 -6.72
C TRP A 9 -3.87 -23.04 -6.18
N ASP A 10 -3.61 -21.97 -6.96
CA ASP A 10 -3.79 -20.58 -6.52
C ASP A 10 -5.13 -19.96 -7.00
N GLY A 11 -6.01 -20.75 -7.59
CA GLY A 11 -7.29 -20.25 -8.08
C GLY A 11 -8.35 -20.24 -6.99
N PHE A 12 -8.81 -19.07 -6.59
CA PHE A 12 -10.02 -18.91 -5.79
C PHE A 12 -11.25 -19.36 -6.59
N ASP A 13 -12.24 -19.90 -5.89
CA ASP A 13 -13.46 -20.45 -6.47
C ASP A 13 -14.58 -19.40 -6.46
N LEU A 14 -14.72 -18.66 -7.55
CA LEU A 14 -15.76 -17.64 -7.72
C LEU A 14 -17.19 -18.17 -7.60
N THR A 15 -17.38 -19.48 -7.63
CA THR A 15 -18.71 -20.08 -7.41
C THR A 15 -19.09 -20.10 -5.93
N LYS A 16 -18.13 -19.94 -5.04
CA LYS A 16 -18.34 -19.82 -3.61
C LYS A 16 -18.37 -18.33 -3.25
N LYS A 17 -19.53 -17.90 -2.70
CA LYS A 17 -19.64 -16.51 -2.22
C LYS A 17 -18.61 -16.16 -1.15
N GLU A 18 -18.13 -17.15 -0.44
CA GLU A 18 -17.17 -17.07 0.64
C GLU A 18 -15.75 -16.72 0.13
N ASP A 19 -15.38 -17.22 -1.07
CA ASP A 19 -14.05 -16.99 -1.65
C ASP A 19 -13.90 -15.61 -2.32
N ALA A 20 -15.00 -14.87 -2.51
CA ALA A 20 -15.03 -13.57 -3.18
C ALA A 20 -15.35 -12.45 -2.19
N ALA A 21 -14.35 -11.60 -1.93
CA ALA A 21 -14.53 -10.42 -1.10
C ALA A 21 -15.51 -9.40 -1.71
N GLU A 22 -15.99 -8.47 -0.89
CA GLU A 22 -16.92 -7.41 -1.31
C GLU A 22 -16.38 -6.60 -2.51
N PHE A 23 -15.09 -6.24 -2.50
CA PHE A 23 -14.49 -5.48 -3.58
C PHE A 23 -14.48 -6.23 -4.93
N HIS A 24 -14.40 -7.56 -4.95
CA HIS A 24 -14.53 -8.34 -6.17
C HIS A 24 -15.94 -8.25 -6.77
N ARG A 25 -16.96 -8.14 -5.91
CA ARG A 25 -18.35 -7.91 -6.33
C ARG A 25 -18.50 -6.49 -6.89
N GLU A 26 -17.95 -5.50 -6.21
CA GLU A 26 -17.94 -4.12 -6.70
C GLU A 26 -17.28 -4.00 -8.08
N ILE A 27 -16.12 -4.66 -8.30
CA ILE A 27 -15.46 -4.72 -9.61
C ILE A 27 -16.37 -5.41 -10.64
N THR A 28 -17.02 -6.51 -10.26
CA THR A 28 -17.94 -7.23 -11.15
C THR A 28 -19.15 -6.38 -11.51
N ASP A 29 -19.73 -5.66 -10.55
CA ASP A 29 -20.87 -4.76 -10.79
C ASP A 29 -20.48 -3.58 -11.68
N MET A 30 -19.28 -3.01 -11.47
CA MET A 30 -18.70 -1.99 -12.34
C MET A 30 -18.56 -2.51 -13.78
N MET A 31 -18.03 -3.73 -13.98
CA MET A 31 -17.91 -4.33 -15.31
C MET A 31 -19.26 -4.65 -15.94
N ASN A 32 -20.23 -5.10 -15.16
CA ASN A 32 -21.61 -5.31 -15.65
C ASN A 32 -22.21 -3.99 -16.15
N ARG A 33 -22.00 -2.89 -15.46
CA ARG A 33 -22.44 -1.56 -15.91
C ARG A 33 -21.74 -1.15 -17.20
N VAL A 34 -20.41 -1.29 -17.29
CA VAL A 34 -19.62 -1.00 -18.51
C VAL A 34 -20.08 -1.86 -19.68
N SER A 35 -20.47 -3.11 -19.44
CA SER A 35 -20.96 -4.04 -20.47
C SER A 35 -22.36 -3.69 -20.99
N ASN A 36 -23.28 -3.30 -20.10
CA ASN A 36 -24.71 -3.26 -20.42
C ASN A 36 -25.32 -1.87 -20.47
N GLU A 37 -24.78 -0.90 -19.71
CA GLU A 37 -25.40 0.40 -19.51
C GLU A 37 -24.51 1.52 -20.08
N ASP A 38 -23.28 1.61 -19.62
CA ASP A 38 -22.32 2.67 -19.97
C ASP A 38 -21.21 2.12 -20.87
N THR A 39 -21.61 1.79 -22.10
CA THR A 39 -20.73 1.05 -23.05
C THR A 39 -19.54 1.84 -23.56
N ASN A 40 -19.42 3.12 -23.23
CA ASN A 40 -18.27 3.99 -23.53
C ASN A 40 -17.58 4.51 -22.27
N ALA A 41 -17.83 3.90 -21.11
CA ALA A 41 -17.22 4.28 -19.85
C ALA A 41 -15.70 4.24 -19.90
N LYS A 42 -15.08 5.14 -19.15
CA LYS A 42 -13.67 5.13 -18.85
C LYS A 42 -13.52 4.91 -17.36
N VAL A 43 -12.99 3.75 -16.96
CA VAL A 43 -12.81 3.39 -15.56
C VAL A 43 -11.34 3.15 -15.24
N ALA A 44 -10.91 3.64 -14.08
CA ALA A 44 -9.57 3.43 -13.56
C ALA A 44 -9.64 2.82 -12.16
N VAL A 45 -8.94 1.71 -11.95
CA VAL A 45 -8.96 0.96 -10.71
C VAL A 45 -7.54 0.72 -10.21
N ALA A 46 -7.20 1.29 -9.06
CA ALA A 46 -6.03 0.86 -8.30
C ALA A 46 -6.45 -0.21 -7.28
N ALA A 47 -5.82 -1.38 -7.34
CA ALA A 47 -6.06 -2.45 -6.38
C ALA A 47 -4.74 -3.09 -5.95
N PRO A 48 -4.63 -3.57 -4.69
CA PRO A 48 -3.39 -4.08 -4.15
C PRO A 48 -2.85 -5.28 -4.93
N ARG A 49 -1.54 -5.49 -4.83
CA ARG A 49 -0.88 -6.66 -5.44
C ARG A 49 -1.46 -7.97 -4.90
N GLY A 50 -1.65 -8.95 -5.78
CA GLY A 50 -2.15 -10.27 -5.40
C GLY A 50 -3.65 -10.36 -5.11
N HIS A 51 -4.41 -9.27 -5.30
CA HIS A 51 -5.87 -9.23 -5.06
C HIS A 51 -6.70 -9.58 -6.31
N ALA A 52 -6.19 -10.41 -7.19
CA ALA A 52 -6.89 -10.98 -8.35
C ALA A 52 -7.40 -9.99 -9.41
N LYS A 53 -7.02 -8.69 -9.37
CA LYS A 53 -7.49 -7.66 -10.31
C LYS A 53 -7.38 -8.09 -11.79
N SER A 54 -6.22 -8.57 -12.23
CA SER A 54 -6.02 -9.03 -13.63
C SER A 54 -6.88 -10.24 -13.98
N SER A 55 -7.22 -11.10 -13.01
CA SER A 55 -8.09 -12.24 -13.25
C SER A 55 -9.50 -11.81 -13.60
N TYR A 56 -10.01 -10.75 -12.97
CA TYR A 56 -11.32 -10.19 -13.27
C TYR A 56 -11.29 -9.33 -14.54
N LEU A 57 -10.40 -8.36 -14.61
CA LEU A 57 -10.46 -7.26 -15.57
C LEU A 57 -9.73 -7.56 -16.88
N SER A 58 -8.59 -8.28 -16.84
CA SER A 58 -7.82 -8.61 -18.05
C SER A 58 -8.17 -9.98 -18.64
N LYS A 59 -8.84 -10.85 -17.89
CA LYS A 59 -9.14 -12.22 -18.32
C LYS A 59 -10.63 -12.52 -18.37
N ALA A 60 -11.33 -12.49 -17.22
CA ALA A 60 -12.75 -12.85 -17.17
C ALA A 60 -13.62 -11.85 -17.92
N PHE A 61 -13.40 -10.56 -17.78
CA PHE A 61 -14.21 -9.53 -18.44
C PHE A 61 -14.11 -9.58 -19.98
N PRO A 62 -12.93 -9.64 -20.61
CA PRO A 62 -12.83 -9.79 -22.07
C PRO A 62 -13.49 -11.10 -22.59
N ILE A 63 -13.38 -12.20 -21.84
CA ILE A 63 -14.09 -13.45 -22.20
C ILE A 63 -15.60 -13.23 -22.15
N HIS A 64 -16.11 -12.62 -21.09
CA HIS A 64 -17.54 -12.30 -20.98
C HIS A 64 -18.01 -11.47 -22.17
N GLU A 65 -17.31 -10.41 -22.50
CA GLU A 65 -17.64 -9.51 -23.62
C GLU A 65 -17.65 -10.24 -24.96
N LEU A 66 -16.71 -11.15 -25.16
CA LEU A 66 -16.65 -12.01 -26.34
C LEU A 66 -17.84 -12.99 -26.39
N LEU A 67 -18.08 -13.74 -25.31
CA LEU A 67 -19.08 -14.81 -25.26
C LEU A 67 -20.48 -14.27 -25.43
N TYR A 68 -20.79 -13.12 -24.83
CA TYR A 68 -22.09 -12.46 -24.93
C TYR A 68 -22.22 -11.48 -26.10
N ARG A 69 -21.20 -11.41 -26.99
CA ARG A 69 -21.20 -10.56 -28.21
C ARG A 69 -21.35 -9.07 -27.93
N ARG A 70 -20.86 -8.63 -26.75
CA ARG A 70 -20.94 -7.23 -26.31
C ARG A 70 -19.91 -6.36 -27.03
N ARG A 71 -18.70 -6.91 -27.22
CA ARG A 71 -17.56 -6.21 -27.85
C ARG A 71 -17.08 -7.00 -29.07
N ARG A 72 -16.68 -6.24 -30.09
CA ARG A 72 -16.23 -6.81 -31.36
C ARG A 72 -14.72 -6.65 -31.61
N TYR A 73 -14.13 -5.62 -31.08
CA TYR A 73 -12.69 -5.42 -31.20
C TYR A 73 -12.09 -5.03 -29.85
N MET A 74 -11.41 -5.95 -29.22
CA MET A 74 -10.82 -5.78 -27.89
C MET A 74 -9.29 -5.73 -27.98
N LEU A 75 -8.70 -4.73 -27.32
CA LEU A 75 -7.25 -4.54 -27.25
C LEU A 75 -6.78 -4.61 -25.81
N LEU A 76 -5.87 -5.55 -25.52
CA LEU A 76 -5.25 -5.74 -24.21
C LEU A 76 -3.85 -5.13 -24.23
N ILE A 77 -3.58 -4.16 -23.37
CA ILE A 77 -2.30 -3.48 -23.28
C ILE A 77 -1.70 -3.72 -21.89
N SER A 78 -0.44 -4.13 -21.84
CA SER A 78 0.32 -4.29 -20.59
C SER A 78 1.70 -3.65 -20.72
N GLU A 79 2.46 -3.58 -19.63
CA GLU A 79 3.81 -3.01 -19.60
C GLU A 79 4.70 -3.63 -20.69
N THR A 80 4.78 -4.96 -20.75
CA THR A 80 5.67 -5.67 -21.69
C THR A 80 4.88 -6.55 -22.67
N PRO A 81 5.47 -6.83 -23.87
CA PRO A 81 4.86 -7.74 -24.82
C PRO A 81 4.63 -9.15 -24.25
N LYS A 82 5.51 -9.59 -23.35
CA LYS A 82 5.41 -10.92 -22.71
C LYS A 82 4.18 -11.02 -21.82
N VAL A 83 3.89 -10.00 -21.01
CA VAL A 83 2.73 -9.96 -20.11
C VAL A 83 1.43 -9.84 -20.92
N ALA A 84 1.39 -8.92 -21.89
CA ALA A 84 0.24 -8.74 -22.76
C ALA A 84 -0.13 -10.02 -23.52
N LYS A 85 0.90 -10.70 -24.06
CA LYS A 85 0.71 -11.99 -24.73
C LYS A 85 0.21 -13.08 -23.79
N ALA A 86 0.73 -13.16 -22.57
CA ALA A 86 0.30 -14.16 -21.60
C ALA A 86 -1.19 -14.00 -21.22
N ASN A 87 -1.69 -12.78 -21.10
CA ASN A 87 -3.11 -12.52 -20.87
C ASN A 87 -3.95 -12.95 -22.09
N LEU A 88 -3.52 -12.61 -23.30
CA LEU A 88 -4.19 -13.02 -24.53
C LEU A 88 -4.21 -14.54 -24.73
N ASP A 89 -3.08 -15.21 -24.49
CA ASP A 89 -2.95 -16.66 -24.60
C ASP A 89 -3.87 -17.38 -23.61
N TRP A 90 -3.97 -16.87 -22.37
CA TRP A 90 -4.88 -17.42 -21.38
C TRP A 90 -6.36 -17.35 -21.84
N ILE A 91 -6.79 -16.21 -22.40
CA ILE A 91 -8.13 -16.04 -22.97
C ILE A 91 -8.33 -17.02 -24.13
N ARG A 92 -7.37 -17.08 -25.05
CA ARG A 92 -7.36 -17.99 -26.21
C ARG A 92 -7.57 -19.43 -25.79
N ASP A 93 -6.80 -19.87 -24.77
CA ASP A 93 -6.87 -21.24 -24.27
C ASP A 93 -8.24 -21.56 -23.64
N GLN A 94 -8.84 -20.61 -22.92
CA GLN A 94 -10.19 -20.81 -22.42
C GLN A 94 -11.20 -21.00 -23.57
N ILE A 95 -11.11 -20.21 -24.62
CA ILE A 95 -12.03 -20.31 -25.77
C ILE A 95 -11.79 -21.61 -26.55
N LYS A 96 -10.53 -22.06 -26.69
CA LYS A 96 -10.19 -23.29 -27.39
C LYS A 96 -10.53 -24.56 -26.62
N TYR A 97 -10.19 -24.61 -25.33
CA TYR A 97 -10.09 -25.86 -24.59
C TYR A 97 -11.05 -25.99 -23.41
N ASN A 98 -11.70 -24.91 -22.97
CA ASN A 98 -12.67 -25.00 -21.88
C ASN A 98 -13.96 -25.64 -22.37
N LYS A 99 -14.16 -26.93 -22.00
CA LYS A 99 -15.29 -27.72 -22.45
C LYS A 99 -16.66 -27.09 -22.12
N LYS A 100 -16.77 -26.51 -20.91
CA LYS A 100 -18.04 -25.90 -20.50
C LYS A 100 -18.37 -24.66 -21.34
N LEU A 101 -17.36 -23.81 -21.63
CA LEU A 101 -17.58 -22.66 -22.51
C LEU A 101 -17.96 -23.09 -23.94
N ARG A 102 -17.36 -24.17 -24.43
CA ARG A 102 -17.67 -24.70 -25.76
C ARG A 102 -19.04 -25.35 -25.83
N GLU A 103 -19.48 -26.00 -24.76
CA GLU A 103 -20.84 -26.57 -24.63
C GLU A 103 -21.90 -25.47 -24.60
N ASP A 104 -21.67 -24.40 -23.82
CA ASP A 104 -22.65 -23.34 -23.61
C ASP A 104 -22.71 -22.34 -24.78
N PHE A 105 -21.57 -22.04 -25.43
CA PHE A 105 -21.47 -20.97 -26.43
C PHE A 105 -21.02 -21.42 -27.83
N GLY A 106 -20.78 -22.71 -28.00
CA GLY A 106 -20.30 -23.27 -29.28
C GLY A 106 -18.80 -23.10 -29.54
N GLU A 107 -18.34 -23.53 -30.70
CA GLU A 107 -16.97 -23.37 -31.14
C GLU A 107 -16.75 -21.97 -31.71
N LEU A 108 -16.01 -21.14 -30.98
CA LEU A 108 -15.63 -19.78 -31.38
C LEU A 108 -14.20 -19.68 -31.89
N LEU A 109 -13.40 -20.70 -31.61
CA LEU A 109 -12.02 -20.86 -32.06
C LEU A 109 -11.70 -22.35 -32.14
N SER A 110 -11.13 -22.79 -33.26
CA SER A 110 -10.73 -24.18 -33.43
C SER A 110 -9.46 -24.48 -32.62
N GLU A 111 -9.36 -25.70 -32.08
CA GLU A 111 -8.16 -26.20 -31.43
C GLU A 111 -6.96 -26.25 -32.38
N LYS A 112 -7.22 -26.39 -33.68
CA LYS A 112 -6.20 -26.39 -34.74
C LYS A 112 -6.00 -24.95 -35.23
N ASP A 113 -4.86 -24.34 -34.94
CA ASP A 113 -4.54 -22.96 -35.29
C ASP A 113 -4.76 -22.64 -36.76
N LYS A 114 -4.30 -23.55 -37.66
CA LYS A 114 -4.47 -23.41 -39.11
C LYS A 114 -5.92 -23.42 -39.61
N ALA A 115 -6.84 -23.85 -38.74
CA ALA A 115 -8.25 -23.85 -39.07
C ALA A 115 -8.92 -22.52 -38.67
N ASN A 116 -8.24 -21.62 -38.00
CA ASN A 116 -8.74 -20.33 -37.60
C ASN A 116 -8.48 -19.27 -38.68
N ILE A 117 -9.29 -18.22 -38.70
CA ILE A 117 -9.16 -17.10 -39.66
C ILE A 117 -7.86 -16.33 -39.36
N GLN A 118 -7.66 -16.02 -38.08
CA GLN A 118 -6.40 -15.49 -37.52
C GLN A 118 -6.21 -16.10 -36.16
N ASP A 119 -5.02 -16.58 -35.88
CA ASP A 119 -4.65 -17.14 -34.58
C ASP A 119 -3.11 -17.15 -34.50
N ASN A 120 -2.57 -16.04 -34.04
CA ASN A 120 -1.13 -15.79 -33.97
C ASN A 120 -0.73 -15.13 -32.66
N ASN A 121 0.53 -14.79 -32.51
CA ASN A 121 1.07 -14.20 -31.28
C ASN A 121 0.51 -12.81 -30.94
N GLU A 122 -0.01 -12.08 -31.92
CA GLU A 122 -0.53 -10.72 -31.74
C GLU A 122 -2.02 -10.70 -31.44
N GLY A 123 -2.77 -11.71 -31.94
CA GLY A 123 -4.21 -11.75 -31.77
C GLY A 123 -4.88 -12.95 -32.38
N PHE A 124 -6.19 -13.05 -32.16
CA PHE A 124 -7.03 -14.04 -32.78
C PHE A 124 -8.40 -13.46 -33.15
N ILE A 125 -9.00 -14.03 -34.21
CA ILE A 125 -10.36 -13.73 -34.62
C ILE A 125 -11.27 -14.89 -34.20
N ALA A 126 -12.19 -14.60 -33.26
CA ALA A 126 -13.26 -15.51 -32.92
C ALA A 126 -14.32 -15.53 -34.04
N TRP A 127 -14.87 -16.71 -34.33
CA TRP A 127 -15.81 -16.92 -35.40
C TRP A 127 -16.93 -17.89 -35.01
N GLU A 128 -18.03 -17.81 -35.72
CA GLU A 128 -19.18 -18.74 -35.63
C GLU A 128 -19.39 -19.42 -36.96
N ARG A 129 -19.92 -20.65 -36.90
CA ARG A 129 -20.40 -21.34 -38.11
C ARG A 129 -21.66 -20.67 -38.63
N ASP A 130 -21.65 -20.37 -39.94
CA ASP A 130 -22.80 -19.86 -40.70
C ASP A 130 -22.95 -20.72 -41.96
N GLY A 131 -23.66 -21.84 -41.84
CA GLY A 131 -23.68 -22.89 -42.81
C GLY A 131 -22.31 -23.53 -42.99
N GLU A 132 -21.77 -23.48 -44.23
CA GLU A 132 -20.40 -23.93 -44.56
C GLU A 132 -19.35 -22.83 -44.34
N SER A 133 -19.76 -21.61 -44.09
CA SER A 133 -18.87 -20.45 -43.88
C SER A 133 -18.56 -20.20 -42.41
N ARG A 134 -17.61 -19.27 -42.14
CA ARG A 134 -17.26 -18.79 -40.82
C ARG A 134 -17.50 -17.29 -40.75
N ARG A 135 -18.46 -16.89 -39.94
CA ARG A 135 -18.74 -15.50 -39.67
C ARG A 135 -17.79 -15.00 -38.57
N GLN A 136 -17.03 -13.96 -38.85
CA GLN A 136 -16.19 -13.29 -37.83
C GLN A 136 -17.04 -12.63 -36.76
N VAL A 137 -16.75 -12.90 -35.51
CA VAL A 137 -17.49 -12.39 -34.35
C VAL A 137 -16.74 -11.26 -33.69
N ALA A 138 -15.48 -11.49 -33.34
CA ALA A 138 -14.66 -10.51 -32.64
C ALA A 138 -13.18 -10.71 -32.95
N LEU A 139 -12.41 -9.62 -32.88
CA LEU A 139 -10.96 -9.60 -32.85
C LEU A 139 -10.48 -9.27 -31.45
N LEU A 140 -9.55 -10.08 -30.93
CA LEU A 140 -8.80 -9.78 -29.71
C LEU A 140 -7.31 -9.68 -30.08
N GLU A 141 -6.70 -8.56 -29.69
CA GLU A 141 -5.27 -8.31 -29.88
C GLU A 141 -4.59 -7.92 -28.58
N SER A 142 -3.29 -8.14 -28.52
CA SER A 142 -2.44 -7.62 -27.45
C SER A 142 -1.44 -6.59 -27.96
N ALA A 143 -1.05 -5.69 -27.07
CA ALA A 143 -0.02 -4.69 -27.31
C ALA A 143 0.73 -4.40 -26.01
N SER A 144 1.83 -3.67 -26.11
CA SER A 144 2.59 -3.22 -24.93
C SER A 144 2.88 -1.73 -24.99
N VAL A 145 3.28 -1.20 -23.85
CA VAL A 145 3.78 0.18 -23.76
C VAL A 145 4.91 0.38 -24.76
N GLY A 146 4.90 1.55 -25.43
CA GLY A 146 5.90 1.89 -26.47
C GLY A 146 5.74 1.17 -27.80
N GLY A 147 4.85 0.17 -27.89
CA GLY A 147 4.55 -0.51 -29.14
C GLY A 147 3.79 0.36 -30.15
N SER A 148 3.82 -0.01 -31.44
CA SER A 148 3.04 0.65 -32.47
C SER A 148 1.56 0.28 -32.35
N ILE A 149 0.78 1.18 -31.74
CA ILE A 149 -0.67 1.00 -31.53
C ILE A 149 -1.53 1.92 -32.35
N ARG A 150 -0.95 3.03 -32.88
CA ARG A 150 -1.69 4.01 -33.66
C ARG A 150 -2.28 3.43 -34.93
N GLY A 151 -3.47 3.87 -35.29
CA GLY A 151 -4.11 3.48 -36.54
C GLY A 151 -4.76 2.09 -36.56
N ARG A 152 -4.75 1.37 -35.43
CA ARG A 152 -5.41 0.05 -35.37
C ARG A 152 -6.88 0.16 -35.75
N ASN A 153 -7.26 -0.69 -36.69
CA ASN A 153 -8.61 -0.73 -37.27
C ASN A 153 -8.90 -2.14 -37.76
N TRP A 154 -10.09 -2.63 -37.50
CA TRP A 154 -10.56 -3.92 -37.99
C TRP A 154 -11.93 -3.76 -38.65
N ASN A 155 -12.01 -4.08 -39.94
CA ASN A 155 -13.22 -3.94 -40.73
C ASN A 155 -13.89 -2.53 -40.61
N GLY A 156 -13.07 -1.47 -40.59
CA GLY A 156 -13.56 -0.09 -40.45
C GLY A 156 -13.89 0.33 -39.00
N MET A 157 -13.67 -0.54 -38.03
CA MET A 157 -13.95 -0.24 -36.60
C MET A 157 -12.68 -0.02 -35.81
N ARG A 158 -12.72 0.95 -34.92
CA ARG A 158 -11.75 1.13 -33.83
C ARG A 158 -12.02 0.14 -32.72
N PRO A 159 -11.05 -0.16 -31.82
CA PRO A 159 -11.33 -0.94 -30.63
C PRO A 159 -12.51 -0.38 -29.85
N ASP A 160 -13.43 -1.25 -29.46
CA ASP A 160 -14.60 -0.92 -28.63
C ASP A 160 -14.43 -1.29 -27.15
N LEU A 161 -13.36 -2.06 -26.83
CA LEU A 161 -12.85 -2.23 -25.48
C LEU A 161 -11.32 -2.18 -25.47
N ILE A 162 -10.78 -1.31 -24.63
CA ILE A 162 -9.32 -1.21 -24.38
C ILE A 162 -9.08 -1.50 -22.89
N VAL A 163 -8.38 -2.59 -22.61
CA VAL A 163 -7.98 -2.99 -21.26
C VAL A 163 -6.50 -2.66 -21.07
N LEU A 164 -6.19 -1.88 -20.04
CA LEU A 164 -4.86 -1.45 -19.67
C LEU A 164 -4.51 -2.12 -18.33
N ASP A 165 -3.52 -3.02 -18.33
CA ASP A 165 -3.18 -3.85 -17.17
C ASP A 165 -1.73 -3.66 -16.76
N ASP A 166 -1.52 -3.08 -15.58
CA ASP A 166 -0.22 -2.82 -14.97
C ASP A 166 0.78 -2.27 -16.04
N LEU A 167 0.55 -1.02 -16.51
CA LEU A 167 1.35 -0.39 -17.56
C LEU A 167 2.73 0.06 -17.09
N GLU A 168 2.98 0.13 -15.79
CA GLU A 168 4.08 0.86 -15.19
C GLU A 168 4.97 -0.03 -14.32
N ASP A 169 6.28 0.14 -14.46
CA ASP A 169 7.29 -0.39 -13.56
C ASP A 169 8.23 0.74 -13.12
N ALA A 170 8.16 1.12 -11.83
CA ALA A 170 9.01 2.15 -11.23
C ALA A 170 10.35 1.60 -10.70
N ARG A 171 10.59 0.28 -10.76
CA ARG A 171 11.88 -0.30 -10.35
C ARG A 171 13.00 0.18 -11.26
N SER A 172 14.24 0.12 -10.78
CA SER A 172 15.42 0.50 -11.57
C SER A 172 15.43 -0.23 -12.91
N GLY A 173 15.46 0.53 -14.01
CA GLY A 173 15.39 0.03 -15.38
C GLY A 173 13.96 -0.20 -15.90
N GLY A 174 12.93 0.02 -15.11
CA GLY A 174 11.53 0.00 -15.56
C GLY A 174 11.14 1.26 -16.34
N ASN A 175 9.97 1.23 -16.95
CA ASN A 175 9.47 2.28 -17.85
C ASN A 175 8.91 3.52 -17.12
N ALA A 176 8.87 3.51 -15.79
CA ALA A 176 8.40 4.60 -14.95
C ALA A 176 9.41 4.98 -13.85
N SER A 177 10.68 4.54 -13.97
CA SER A 177 11.69 4.74 -12.95
C SER A 177 12.22 6.17 -12.87
N THR A 178 12.17 6.96 -13.96
CA THR A 178 12.60 8.36 -13.96
C THR A 178 11.45 9.32 -14.29
N PRO A 179 11.55 10.61 -13.89
CA PRO A 179 10.55 11.64 -14.23
C PRO A 179 10.30 11.73 -15.74
N GLU A 180 11.36 11.65 -16.56
CA GLU A 180 11.29 11.72 -18.00
C GLU A 180 10.50 10.52 -18.58
N GLN A 181 10.73 9.33 -18.06
CA GLN A 181 9.99 8.12 -18.48
C GLN A 181 8.52 8.23 -18.11
N ARG A 182 8.19 8.71 -16.90
CA ARG A 182 6.81 8.94 -16.47
C ARG A 182 6.11 9.96 -17.36
N SER A 183 6.79 11.07 -17.72
CA SER A 183 6.27 12.06 -18.67
C SER A 183 6.03 11.46 -20.06
N GLN A 184 7.00 10.69 -20.59
CA GLN A 184 6.86 10.02 -21.89
C GLN A 184 5.68 9.04 -21.90
N LEU A 185 5.46 8.33 -20.78
CA LEU A 185 4.34 7.40 -20.65
C LEU A 185 2.98 8.13 -20.62
N ARG A 186 2.89 9.28 -19.96
CA ARG A 186 1.70 10.14 -19.98
C ARG A 186 1.43 10.68 -21.40
N ASP A 187 2.47 11.11 -22.10
CA ASP A 187 2.36 11.58 -23.50
C ASP A 187 1.90 10.44 -24.41
N TRP A 188 2.48 9.27 -24.28
CA TRP A 188 2.07 8.10 -25.06
C TRP A 188 0.62 7.70 -24.76
N PHE A 189 0.20 7.72 -23.51
CA PHE A 189 -1.19 7.46 -23.13
C PHE A 189 -2.14 8.46 -23.77
N THR A 190 -1.85 9.75 -23.65
CA THR A 190 -2.71 10.83 -24.14
C THR A 190 -2.74 10.89 -25.67
N GLN A 191 -1.59 10.71 -26.33
CA GLN A 191 -1.45 10.91 -27.78
C GLN A 191 -1.64 9.62 -28.58
N SER A 192 -1.52 8.45 -27.96
CA SER A 192 -1.58 7.17 -28.68
C SER A 192 -2.68 6.24 -28.16
N VAL A 193 -2.87 6.10 -26.84
CA VAL A 193 -3.88 5.19 -26.27
C VAL A 193 -5.28 5.78 -26.35
N ILE A 194 -5.49 6.98 -25.84
CA ILE A 194 -6.82 7.61 -25.84
C ILE A 194 -7.38 7.77 -27.26
N PRO A 195 -6.59 8.19 -28.28
CA PRO A 195 -7.09 8.29 -29.65
C PRO A 195 -7.35 6.98 -30.38
N LEU A 196 -7.02 5.80 -29.77
CA LEU A 196 -7.42 4.50 -30.33
C LEU A 196 -8.92 4.28 -30.30
N GLY A 197 -9.59 4.92 -29.35
CA GLY A 197 -11.03 4.80 -29.21
C GLY A 197 -11.81 5.40 -30.37
N ASP A 198 -13.11 5.18 -30.35
CA ASP A 198 -14.04 5.78 -31.30
C ASP A 198 -13.94 7.32 -31.29
N PRO A 199 -13.68 7.97 -32.44
CA PRO A 199 -13.56 9.43 -32.51
C PRO A 199 -14.79 10.20 -32.01
N LYS A 200 -15.96 9.54 -32.03
CA LYS A 200 -17.21 10.12 -31.52
C LYS A 200 -17.42 9.91 -30.02
N GLY A 201 -16.52 9.14 -29.37
CA GLY A 201 -16.59 8.83 -27.93
C GLY A 201 -17.83 8.04 -27.50
N LYS A 202 -18.48 7.27 -28.41
CA LYS A 202 -19.76 6.63 -28.13
C LYS A 202 -19.70 5.11 -27.95
N ARG A 203 -18.55 4.49 -28.25
CA ARG A 203 -18.47 3.02 -28.32
C ARG A 203 -17.31 2.42 -27.55
N THR A 204 -16.23 3.13 -27.35
CA THR A 204 -15.03 2.57 -26.75
C THR A 204 -15.05 2.73 -25.24
N ALA A 205 -15.07 1.60 -24.53
CA ALA A 205 -14.76 1.58 -23.11
C ALA A 205 -13.26 1.44 -22.87
N PHE A 206 -12.77 2.15 -21.87
CA PHE A 206 -11.41 2.03 -21.35
C PHE A 206 -11.48 1.48 -19.92
N VAL A 207 -10.78 0.39 -19.67
CA VAL A 207 -10.63 -0.21 -18.34
C VAL A 207 -9.17 -0.20 -18.00
N TYR A 208 -8.75 0.73 -17.16
CA TYR A 208 -7.37 0.85 -16.70
C TYR A 208 -7.27 0.31 -15.26
N MET A 209 -6.38 -0.63 -15.04
CA MET A 209 -6.13 -1.17 -13.72
C MET A 209 -4.63 -1.30 -13.46
N GLY A 210 -4.26 -1.20 -12.20
CA GLY A 210 -2.88 -1.38 -11.79
C GLY A 210 -2.69 -1.27 -10.29
N THR A 211 -1.42 -1.30 -9.91
CA THR A 211 -0.94 -0.91 -8.58
C THR A 211 -0.27 0.47 -8.73
N THR A 212 -0.43 1.34 -7.76
CA THR A 212 0.19 2.67 -7.81
C THR A 212 1.67 2.55 -7.46
N VAL A 213 2.54 2.64 -8.44
CA VAL A 213 3.99 2.39 -8.27
C VAL A 213 4.80 3.63 -7.86
N HIS A 214 4.28 4.82 -8.12
CA HIS A 214 4.91 6.11 -7.82
C HIS A 214 3.84 7.21 -7.75
N HIS A 215 4.05 8.27 -6.94
CA HIS A 215 3.09 9.36 -6.80
C HIS A 215 2.84 10.11 -8.13
N GLU A 216 3.85 10.25 -8.99
CA GLU A 216 3.72 10.82 -10.34
C GLU A 216 3.42 9.77 -11.43
N ALA A 217 3.07 8.54 -11.08
CA ALA A 217 2.75 7.50 -12.05
C ALA A 217 1.57 7.88 -12.95
N LEU A 218 1.50 7.28 -14.14
CA LEU A 218 0.38 7.48 -15.07
C LEU A 218 -0.95 7.08 -14.42
N LEU A 219 -0.99 5.95 -13.68
CA LEU A 219 -2.21 5.52 -13.01
C LEU A 219 -2.67 6.56 -11.98
N MET A 220 -1.75 7.14 -11.18
CA MET A 220 -2.08 8.20 -10.23
C MET A 220 -2.65 9.43 -10.94
N TYR A 221 -2.02 9.86 -12.02
CA TYR A 221 -2.54 10.94 -12.86
C TYR A 221 -3.96 10.64 -13.37
N VAL A 222 -4.22 9.42 -13.83
CA VAL A 222 -5.56 9.04 -14.30
C VAL A 222 -6.58 9.01 -13.17
N LEU A 223 -6.19 8.52 -11.99
CA LEU A 223 -7.07 8.41 -10.83
C LEU A 223 -7.47 9.78 -10.23
N HIS A 224 -6.58 10.76 -10.27
CA HIS A 224 -6.78 12.04 -9.58
C HIS A 224 -7.06 13.21 -10.51
N ASP A 225 -6.38 13.26 -11.66
CA ASP A 225 -6.41 14.47 -12.52
C ASP A 225 -7.34 14.33 -13.74
N ARG A 226 -7.75 13.11 -14.10
CA ARG A 226 -8.59 12.85 -15.26
C ARG A 226 -10.08 12.80 -14.88
N ALA A 227 -10.79 13.91 -15.09
CA ALA A 227 -12.22 14.01 -14.83
C ALA A 227 -13.10 13.13 -15.75
N ASP A 228 -12.54 12.63 -16.87
CA ASP A 228 -13.24 11.74 -17.80
C ASP A 228 -13.13 10.26 -17.44
N PHE A 229 -12.43 9.92 -16.34
CA PHE A 229 -12.36 8.57 -15.79
C PHE A 229 -13.12 8.48 -14.48
N GLU A 230 -13.92 7.45 -14.33
CA GLU A 230 -14.42 7.02 -13.02
C GLU A 230 -13.32 6.25 -12.30
N SER A 231 -12.90 6.76 -11.14
CA SER A 231 -11.71 6.28 -10.43
C SER A 231 -12.08 5.57 -9.13
N LYS A 232 -11.44 4.43 -8.87
CA LYS A 232 -11.58 3.69 -7.61
C LYS A 232 -10.21 3.25 -7.10
N ILE A 233 -9.93 3.51 -5.82
CA ILE A 233 -8.70 3.09 -5.15
C ILE A 233 -9.06 2.16 -4.00
N TYR A 234 -8.51 0.95 -4.02
CA TYR A 234 -8.65 -0.03 -2.96
C TYR A 234 -7.35 -0.15 -2.18
N ARG A 235 -7.46 -0.29 -0.87
CA ARG A 235 -6.35 -0.50 0.06
C ARG A 235 -6.48 -1.87 0.70
N ALA A 236 -5.36 -2.59 0.89
CA ALA A 236 -5.39 -3.92 1.48
C ALA A 236 -5.86 -3.90 2.93
N ILE A 237 -5.48 -2.89 3.70
CA ILE A 237 -6.03 -2.62 5.04
C ILE A 237 -7.01 -1.47 4.92
N ILE A 238 -8.28 -1.73 5.23
CA ILE A 238 -9.37 -0.75 5.24
C ILE A 238 -9.42 -0.03 6.59
N ASN A 239 -9.34 -0.80 7.69
CA ASN A 239 -9.22 -0.28 9.04
C ASN A 239 -8.02 -0.96 9.71
N GLU A 240 -7.18 -0.17 10.34
CA GLU A 240 -6.07 -0.71 11.13
C GLU A 240 -6.57 -1.33 12.44
N PRO A 241 -5.84 -2.28 13.01
CA PRO A 241 -6.13 -2.84 14.32
C PRO A 241 -6.13 -1.76 15.41
N GLU A 242 -7.01 -1.89 16.39
CA GLU A 242 -7.04 -1.01 17.56
C GLU A 242 -5.79 -1.19 18.45
N ARG A 243 -5.35 -2.46 18.64
CA ARG A 243 -4.25 -2.85 19.53
C ARG A 243 -2.91 -2.93 18.81
N MET A 244 -2.46 -1.78 18.27
CA MET A 244 -1.14 -1.69 17.61
C MET A 244 0.04 -1.95 18.56
N ASP A 245 -0.15 -1.77 19.87
CA ASP A 245 0.81 -2.14 20.91
C ASP A 245 1.14 -3.65 20.87
N LEU A 246 0.13 -4.53 20.82
CA LEU A 246 0.31 -5.96 20.69
C LEU A 246 0.95 -6.35 19.35
N TRP A 247 0.63 -5.64 18.29
CA TRP A 247 1.29 -5.83 16.99
C TRP A 247 2.77 -5.44 17.03
N GLU A 248 3.13 -4.39 17.76
CA GLU A 248 4.53 -4.01 17.93
C GLU A 248 5.28 -5.00 18.81
N GLU A 249 4.69 -5.48 19.92
CA GLU A 249 5.28 -6.55 20.73
C GLU A 249 5.52 -7.82 19.89
N CYS A 250 4.54 -8.21 19.10
CA CYS A 250 4.66 -9.34 18.17
C CYS A 250 5.78 -9.12 17.15
N ARG A 251 5.89 -7.88 16.63
CA ARG A 251 6.97 -7.50 15.71
C ARG A 251 8.34 -7.64 16.35
N GLN A 252 8.53 -7.20 17.59
CA GLN A 252 9.81 -7.36 18.30
C GLN A 252 10.24 -8.83 18.40
N ILE A 253 9.30 -9.73 18.63
CA ILE A 253 9.56 -11.18 18.60
C ILE A 253 9.97 -11.61 17.18
N TYR A 254 9.24 -11.13 16.16
CA TYR A 254 9.44 -11.52 14.76
C TYR A 254 10.81 -11.08 14.21
N ILE A 255 11.27 -9.87 14.53
CA ILE A 255 12.53 -9.32 14.02
C ILE A 255 13.77 -9.73 14.82
N ASN A 256 13.62 -10.37 15.98
CA ASN A 256 14.74 -10.77 16.85
C ASN A 256 15.64 -11.80 16.16
N ARG A 257 16.78 -11.35 15.64
CA ARG A 257 17.73 -12.18 14.88
C ARG A 257 18.47 -13.22 15.72
N GLU A 258 18.53 -13.04 17.03
CA GLU A 258 19.17 -13.99 17.93
C GLU A 258 18.30 -15.23 18.17
N ASN A 259 16.98 -15.10 18.02
CA ASN A 259 16.03 -16.18 18.14
C ASN A 259 15.81 -16.92 16.80
N LYS A 260 16.27 -18.16 16.70
CA LYS A 260 16.07 -18.98 15.48
C LYS A 260 14.62 -19.36 15.23
N GLU A 261 13.79 -19.40 16.27
CA GLU A 261 12.37 -19.74 16.22
C GLU A 261 11.46 -18.51 16.15
N ARG A 262 12.04 -17.33 15.94
CA ARG A 262 11.34 -16.02 15.96
C ARG A 262 10.02 -16.00 15.20
N TYR A 263 9.95 -16.63 14.02
CA TYR A 263 8.71 -16.71 13.24
C TYR A 263 7.62 -17.52 13.97
N ASN A 264 8.00 -18.70 14.48
CA ASN A 264 7.07 -19.59 15.18
C ASN A 264 6.59 -18.96 16.49
N ASP A 265 7.50 -18.30 17.22
CA ASP A 265 7.18 -17.63 18.48
C ASP A 265 6.27 -16.42 18.26
N ALA A 266 6.55 -15.59 17.25
CA ALA A 266 5.68 -14.49 16.87
C ALA A 266 4.29 -14.98 16.40
N LYS A 267 4.25 -16.07 15.63
CA LYS A 267 2.99 -16.67 15.21
C LYS A 267 2.21 -17.24 16.40
N ALA A 268 2.87 -17.87 17.34
CA ALA A 268 2.26 -18.37 18.57
C ALA A 268 1.76 -17.24 19.48
N PHE A 269 2.49 -16.11 19.53
CA PHE A 269 2.04 -14.88 20.21
C PHE A 269 0.76 -14.34 19.57
N TYR A 270 0.76 -14.18 18.26
CA TYR A 270 -0.42 -13.73 17.51
C TYR A 270 -1.63 -14.65 17.73
N GLU A 271 -1.47 -15.98 17.60
CA GLU A 271 -2.58 -16.93 17.78
C GLU A 271 -3.18 -16.90 19.20
N ARG A 272 -2.37 -16.62 20.22
CA ARG A 272 -2.86 -16.47 21.61
C ARG A 272 -3.63 -15.18 21.84
N ASN A 273 -3.25 -14.10 21.16
CA ASN A 273 -3.83 -12.77 21.33
C ASN A 273 -4.71 -12.33 20.15
N LYS A 274 -5.07 -13.28 19.26
CA LYS A 274 -5.67 -13.01 17.96
C LYS A 274 -6.92 -12.13 18.06
N ASP A 275 -7.84 -12.43 18.95
CA ASP A 275 -9.10 -11.70 19.10
C ASP A 275 -8.89 -10.22 19.50
N GLU A 276 -7.83 -9.95 20.28
CA GLU A 276 -7.46 -8.58 20.64
C GLU A 276 -6.66 -7.90 19.54
N MET A 277 -5.69 -8.58 18.94
CA MET A 277 -4.85 -8.05 17.88
C MET A 277 -5.64 -7.75 16.61
N ASP A 278 -6.66 -8.54 16.29
CA ASP A 278 -7.52 -8.32 15.11
C ASP A 278 -8.72 -7.39 15.39
N ARG A 279 -8.86 -6.88 16.62
CA ARG A 279 -9.97 -5.98 16.97
C ARG A 279 -9.97 -4.75 16.07
N GLU A 280 -11.16 -4.41 15.53
CA GLU A 280 -11.40 -3.33 14.56
C GLU A 280 -10.63 -3.45 13.24
N ALA A 281 -9.73 -4.42 13.10
CA ALA A 281 -9.02 -4.64 11.84
C ALA A 281 -10.01 -5.05 10.74
N LYS A 282 -9.91 -4.41 9.58
CA LYS A 282 -10.65 -4.80 8.38
C LYS A 282 -9.70 -4.82 7.20
N VAL A 283 -9.56 -5.98 6.58
CA VAL A 283 -8.77 -6.13 5.35
C VAL A 283 -9.69 -6.26 4.13
N LEU A 284 -9.14 -5.95 2.97
CA LEU A 284 -9.88 -5.95 1.71
C LEU A 284 -10.32 -7.36 1.28
N TRP A 285 -9.49 -8.37 1.57
CA TRP A 285 -9.73 -9.77 1.19
C TRP A 285 -9.06 -10.73 2.17
N GLU A 286 -9.79 -11.10 3.22
CA GLU A 286 -9.28 -11.93 4.31
C GLU A 286 -8.82 -13.33 3.85
N GLU A 287 -9.59 -13.98 2.95
CA GLU A 287 -9.27 -15.32 2.46
C GLU A 287 -8.04 -15.35 1.53
N GLY A 288 -7.68 -14.20 0.97
CA GLY A 288 -6.51 -14.07 0.09
C GLY A 288 -5.28 -13.51 0.77
N LYS A 289 -5.48 -12.60 1.71
CA LYS A 289 -4.44 -11.87 2.45
C LYS A 289 -4.97 -11.45 3.82
N SER A 290 -4.71 -12.26 4.83
CA SER A 290 -5.08 -11.94 6.21
C SER A 290 -4.32 -10.73 6.75
N ILE A 291 -4.81 -10.14 7.84
CA ILE A 291 -4.08 -9.05 8.52
C ILE A 291 -2.68 -9.51 8.96
N TRP A 292 -2.51 -10.77 9.41
CA TRP A 292 -1.21 -11.35 9.72
C TRP A 292 -0.25 -11.33 8.52
N ASP A 293 -0.73 -11.79 7.35
CA ASP A 293 0.09 -11.81 6.13
C ASP A 293 0.52 -10.41 5.70
N LEU A 294 -0.36 -9.42 5.86
CA LEU A 294 -0.08 -8.03 5.51
C LEU A 294 0.93 -7.40 6.46
N MET A 295 0.77 -7.61 7.77
CA MET A 295 1.67 -7.06 8.79
C MET A 295 3.06 -7.69 8.71
N THR A 296 3.16 -9.01 8.57
CA THR A 296 4.46 -9.68 8.39
C THR A 296 5.14 -9.26 7.11
N TRP A 297 4.39 -9.10 6.01
CA TRP A 297 4.95 -8.57 4.78
C TRP A 297 5.49 -7.13 4.95
N LYS A 298 4.76 -6.27 5.68
CA LYS A 298 5.20 -4.91 6.02
C LYS A 298 6.51 -4.94 6.81
N TRP A 299 6.65 -5.86 7.77
CA TRP A 299 7.88 -6.00 8.57
C TRP A 299 9.08 -6.47 7.75
N ASP A 300 8.85 -7.39 6.81
CA ASP A 300 9.92 -7.92 5.95
C ASP A 300 10.40 -6.92 4.89
N ASN A 301 9.50 -6.07 4.37
CA ASN A 301 9.76 -5.25 3.17
C ASN A 301 9.74 -3.74 3.44
N GLY A 302 9.34 -3.33 4.65
CA GLY A 302 9.27 -1.92 5.05
C GLY A 302 7.99 -1.20 4.64
N SER A 303 7.72 -0.08 5.33
CA SER A 303 6.49 0.70 5.15
C SER A 303 6.35 1.31 3.75
N LYS A 304 7.45 1.77 3.14
CA LYS A 304 7.44 2.33 1.78
C LYS A 304 6.93 1.33 0.75
N ALA A 305 7.51 0.13 0.72
CA ALA A 305 7.08 -0.91 -0.20
C ALA A 305 5.64 -1.34 0.08
N PHE A 306 5.24 -1.42 1.35
CA PHE A 306 3.88 -1.76 1.75
C PHE A 306 2.87 -0.71 1.29
N ASN A 307 3.17 0.58 1.47
CA ASN A 307 2.32 1.67 1.03
C ASN A 307 2.10 1.65 -0.49
N THR A 308 3.15 1.38 -1.25
CA THR A 308 3.09 1.29 -2.71
C THR A 308 2.29 0.07 -3.17
N GLU A 309 2.64 -1.13 -2.68
CA GLU A 309 2.13 -2.39 -3.23
C GLU A 309 0.76 -2.80 -2.68
N TYR A 310 0.45 -2.41 -1.42
CA TYR A 310 -0.77 -2.83 -0.74
C TYR A 310 -1.72 -1.71 -0.37
N MET A 311 -1.22 -0.50 -0.09
CA MET A 311 -2.09 0.61 0.29
C MET A 311 -2.46 1.52 -0.87
N ASN A 312 -1.85 1.32 -2.06
CA ASN A 312 -2.00 2.21 -3.20
C ASN A 312 -1.81 3.69 -2.84
N ASN A 313 -0.82 3.94 -2.00
CA ASN A 313 -0.44 5.25 -1.50
C ASN A 313 1.08 5.42 -1.58
N PRO A 314 1.64 5.58 -2.80
CA PRO A 314 3.07 5.78 -2.98
C PRO A 314 3.50 7.12 -2.35
N ILE A 315 4.56 7.07 -1.55
CA ILE A 315 5.09 8.24 -0.86
C ILE A 315 5.91 9.05 -1.86
N ASP A 316 5.73 10.38 -1.84
CA ASP A 316 6.57 11.33 -2.57
C ASP A 316 7.85 11.61 -1.77
N GLU A 317 8.97 11.04 -2.19
CA GLU A 317 10.27 11.22 -1.51
C GLU A 317 10.80 12.64 -1.64
N ASP A 318 10.49 13.34 -2.74
CA ASP A 318 10.97 14.70 -2.98
C ASP A 318 10.20 15.73 -2.12
N SER A 319 8.98 15.39 -1.72
CA SER A 319 8.16 16.21 -0.82
C SER A 319 8.31 15.83 0.66
N MET A 320 9.10 14.80 0.99
CA MET A 320 9.33 14.39 2.36
C MET A 320 10.16 15.44 3.11
N ILE A 321 9.66 15.90 4.25
CA ILE A 321 10.39 16.78 5.15
C ILE A 321 11.60 16.04 5.74
N PHE A 322 11.39 14.77 6.13
CA PHE A 322 12.44 13.88 6.63
C PHE A 322 12.62 12.70 5.65
N ASN A 323 13.82 12.57 5.08
CA ASN A 323 14.13 11.49 4.14
C ASN A 323 14.64 10.27 4.92
N PRO A 324 13.93 9.13 4.91
CA PRO A 324 14.33 7.92 5.64
C PRO A 324 15.72 7.38 5.25
N ASN A 325 16.19 7.69 4.04
CA ASN A 325 17.53 7.28 3.60
C ASN A 325 18.65 8.01 4.33
N THR A 326 18.35 9.11 5.05
CA THR A 326 19.30 9.85 5.87
C THR A 326 19.31 9.39 7.33
N PHE A 327 18.41 8.49 7.71
CA PHE A 327 18.32 8.02 9.10
C PHE A 327 19.52 7.15 9.44
N THR A 328 20.19 7.51 10.53
CA THR A 328 21.29 6.72 11.11
C THR A 328 20.79 5.95 12.31
N TYR A 329 21.23 4.71 12.44
CA TYR A 329 20.77 3.80 13.49
C TYR A 329 21.93 3.40 14.39
N TRP A 330 21.82 3.69 15.68
CA TRP A 330 22.88 3.36 16.66
C TRP A 330 22.98 1.86 16.96
N ASP A 331 21.89 1.11 16.78
CA ASP A 331 21.80 -0.33 17.03
C ASP A 331 22.29 -1.20 15.86
N ASP A 332 22.57 -0.65 14.69
CA ASP A 332 23.17 -1.37 13.57
C ASP A 332 24.58 -1.88 13.92
N ASP A 333 25.39 -1.05 14.58
CA ASP A 333 26.78 -1.39 14.95
C ASP A 333 26.91 -1.92 16.39
N HIS A 334 26.00 -1.54 17.27
CA HIS A 334 26.06 -1.83 18.71
C HIS A 334 24.68 -2.23 19.31
N PRO A 335 24.12 -3.39 18.95
CA PRO A 335 22.77 -3.78 19.39
C PRO A 335 22.61 -3.98 20.90
N SER A 336 23.72 -4.16 21.65
CA SER A 336 23.73 -4.31 23.11
C SER A 336 24.37 -3.10 23.83
N LYS A 337 24.27 -1.90 23.24
CA LYS A 337 24.85 -0.67 23.80
C LYS A 337 24.12 -0.28 25.09
N GLU A 338 24.88 -0.13 26.17
CA GLU A 338 24.38 0.41 27.44
C GLU A 338 24.56 1.92 27.51
N PHE A 339 23.58 2.64 28.08
CA PHE A 339 23.57 4.08 28.21
C PHE A 339 23.74 4.48 29.68
N SER A 340 25.00 4.57 30.11
CA SER A 340 25.35 4.93 31.48
C SER A 340 25.24 6.44 31.70
N HIS A 341 24.70 6.87 32.86
CA HIS A 341 24.68 8.27 33.29
C HIS A 341 26.09 8.90 33.43
N ASN A 342 27.14 8.11 33.48
CA ASN A 342 28.49 8.65 33.50
C ASN A 342 28.85 9.29 32.14
N GLU A 343 28.42 8.71 31.06
CA GLU A 343 28.76 9.11 29.69
C GLU A 343 27.62 9.87 28.99
N TYR A 344 26.40 9.67 29.45
CA TYR A 344 25.19 10.20 28.80
C TYR A 344 24.38 11.12 29.74
N ILE A 345 23.67 12.06 29.14
CA ILE A 345 22.54 12.78 29.76
C ILE A 345 21.29 12.13 29.18
N ILE A 346 20.42 11.64 30.04
CA ILE A 346 19.15 11.01 29.62
C ILE A 346 18.01 12.00 29.78
N SER A 347 17.22 12.19 28.73
CA SER A 347 16.05 13.08 28.70
C SER A 347 14.82 12.33 28.23
N ILE A 348 13.66 12.66 28.79
CA ILE A 348 12.36 12.14 28.35
C ILE A 348 11.50 13.32 27.90
N GLY A 349 10.90 13.21 26.72
CA GLY A 349 9.84 14.10 26.22
C GLY A 349 8.49 13.41 26.26
N VAL A 350 7.47 14.11 26.75
CA VAL A 350 6.12 13.58 26.95
C VAL A 350 5.11 14.51 26.27
N ASP A 351 4.42 13.99 25.27
CA ASP A 351 3.29 14.62 24.60
C ASP A 351 1.99 13.87 24.94
N MET A 352 1.03 14.57 25.56
CA MET A 352 -0.23 13.98 25.97
C MET A 352 -1.36 14.38 25.04
N ALA A 353 -2.02 13.40 24.43
CA ALA A 353 -3.23 13.62 23.65
C ALA A 353 -4.41 14.00 24.56
N LEU A 354 -5.04 15.14 24.28
CA LEU A 354 -6.26 15.61 24.97
C LEU A 354 -7.50 14.97 24.32
N GLY A 355 -7.83 13.77 24.75
CA GLY A 355 -9.13 13.14 24.71
C GLY A 355 -10.02 13.34 23.50
N LYS A 356 -9.83 12.53 22.45
CA LYS A 356 -10.92 12.03 21.59
C LYS A 356 -10.65 10.55 21.31
N GLU A 357 -11.65 9.71 21.48
CA GLU A 357 -11.60 8.25 21.26
C GLU A 357 -11.15 7.80 19.83
N ARG A 358 -10.82 8.73 18.94
CA ARG A 358 -10.36 8.50 17.55
C ARG A 358 -9.33 9.55 17.10
N GLY A 359 -8.41 9.94 17.98
CA GLY A 359 -7.48 11.04 17.73
C GLY A 359 -6.01 10.63 17.87
N ASP A 360 -5.28 11.54 18.44
CA ASP A 360 -3.83 11.58 18.51
C ASP A 360 -3.29 10.57 19.54
N TYR A 361 -2.02 10.18 19.38
CA TYR A 361 -1.33 9.30 20.33
C TYR A 361 -0.84 10.12 21.54
N SER A 362 -0.91 9.53 22.72
CA SER A 362 -0.07 9.97 23.82
C SER A 362 1.31 9.38 23.63
N ALA A 363 2.35 10.19 23.60
CA ALA A 363 3.67 9.80 23.15
C ALA A 363 4.77 10.09 24.16
N ILE A 364 5.74 9.18 24.25
CA ILE A 364 6.95 9.29 25.06
C ILE A 364 8.16 9.00 24.18
N SER A 365 9.17 9.85 24.23
CA SER A 365 10.46 9.58 23.62
C SER A 365 11.56 9.74 24.66
N VAL A 366 12.50 8.78 24.70
CA VAL A 366 13.65 8.79 25.59
C VAL A 366 14.93 8.91 24.77
N VAL A 367 15.78 9.87 25.09
CA VAL A 367 17.04 10.05 24.40
C VAL A 367 18.22 10.01 25.38
N ALA A 368 19.34 9.49 24.90
CA ALA A 368 20.63 9.53 25.56
C ALA A 368 21.61 10.38 24.75
N LYS A 369 21.97 11.55 25.28
CA LYS A 369 22.93 12.45 24.68
C LYS A 369 24.33 12.24 25.25
N HIS A 370 25.25 11.85 24.40
CA HIS A 370 26.65 11.63 24.82
C HIS A 370 27.34 12.95 25.22
N LYS A 371 27.93 12.98 26.40
CA LYS A 371 28.49 14.22 27.01
C LYS A 371 29.65 14.81 26.25
N GLU A 372 30.50 14.00 25.62
CA GLU A 372 31.72 14.46 24.95
C GLU A 372 31.47 14.80 23.47
N ASN A 373 30.84 13.92 22.71
CA ASN A 373 30.69 14.09 21.26
C ASN A 373 29.33 14.66 20.81
N GLY A 374 28.36 14.78 21.75
CA GLY A 374 27.07 15.38 21.49
C GLY A 374 26.11 14.52 20.69
N THR A 375 26.44 13.25 20.34
CA THR A 375 25.54 12.32 19.64
C THR A 375 24.33 12.04 20.51
N ILE A 376 23.14 12.05 19.92
CA ILE A 376 21.84 11.84 20.56
C ILE A 376 21.30 10.52 20.06
N ASN A 377 21.13 9.53 20.93
CA ASN A 377 20.56 8.24 20.60
C ASN A 377 19.12 8.18 21.11
N VAL A 378 18.16 7.87 20.27
CA VAL A 378 16.79 7.56 20.69
C VAL A 378 16.80 6.15 21.24
N ILE A 379 16.66 6.01 22.57
CA ILE A 379 16.84 4.74 23.27
C ILE A 379 15.53 4.04 23.62
N ASP A 380 14.43 4.83 23.70
CA ASP A 380 13.08 4.28 23.88
C ASP A 380 12.06 5.19 23.19
N SER A 381 10.95 4.62 22.72
CA SER A 381 9.88 5.34 22.08
C SER A 381 8.57 4.59 22.28
N TYR A 382 7.58 5.25 22.86
CA TYR A 382 6.27 4.70 23.16
C TYR A 382 5.18 5.62 22.66
N GLY A 383 4.16 5.06 22.00
CA GLY A 383 3.00 5.81 21.51
C GLY A 383 1.75 4.95 21.54
N GLU A 384 0.73 5.38 22.28
CA GLU A 384 -0.53 4.67 22.40
C GLU A 384 -1.70 5.65 22.68
N ARG A 385 -2.93 5.19 22.40
CA ARG A 385 -4.15 5.93 22.68
C ARG A 385 -4.69 5.53 24.05
N LEU A 386 -4.19 6.16 25.11
CA LEU A 386 -4.53 5.88 26.49
C LEU A 386 -5.39 6.99 27.11
N LYS A 387 -6.11 6.63 28.17
CA LYS A 387 -6.69 7.63 29.07
C LYS A 387 -5.59 8.30 29.88
N VAL A 388 -5.87 9.51 30.35
CA VAL A 388 -4.92 10.34 31.07
C VAL A 388 -4.28 9.60 32.26
N ASP A 389 -5.09 8.91 33.05
CA ASP A 389 -4.62 8.20 34.25
C ASP A 389 -3.69 7.03 33.89
N GLU A 390 -4.08 6.24 32.86
CA GLU A 390 -3.30 5.12 32.34
C GLU A 390 -1.96 5.62 31.75
N PHE A 391 -1.99 6.75 31.06
CA PHE A 391 -0.77 7.32 30.49
C PHE A 391 0.19 7.86 31.57
N ILE A 392 -0.33 8.41 32.66
CA ILE A 392 0.49 8.83 33.82
C ILE A 392 1.26 7.63 34.38
N GLU A 393 0.60 6.47 34.53
CA GLU A 393 1.22 5.24 35.03
C GLU A 393 2.39 4.80 34.12
N VAL A 394 2.17 4.82 32.78
CA VAL A 394 3.23 4.48 31.81
C VAL A 394 4.40 5.48 31.88
N VAL A 395 4.12 6.78 31.98
CA VAL A 395 5.20 7.77 32.09
C VAL A 395 5.99 7.56 33.40
N VAL A 396 5.32 7.25 34.50
CA VAL A 396 5.99 6.96 35.79
C VAL A 396 6.89 5.72 35.65
N GLU A 397 6.40 4.65 35.02
CA GLU A 397 7.19 3.44 34.77
C GLU A 397 8.45 3.75 33.94
N LYS A 398 8.30 4.45 32.82
CA LYS A 398 9.42 4.85 31.96
C LYS A 398 10.43 5.75 32.65
N VAL A 399 9.98 6.68 33.50
CA VAL A 399 10.85 7.54 34.29
C VAL A 399 11.63 6.75 35.34
N LEU A 400 11.03 5.76 35.97
CA LEU A 400 11.72 4.88 36.93
C LEU A 400 12.69 3.90 36.23
N GLU A 401 12.34 3.44 35.03
CA GLU A 401 13.19 2.56 34.21
C GLU A 401 14.48 3.28 33.77
N TRP A 402 14.35 4.51 33.25
CA TRP A 402 15.47 5.23 32.64
C TRP A 402 16.15 6.25 33.56
N GLU A 403 15.58 6.57 34.73
CA GLU A 403 16.07 7.55 35.71
C GLU A 403 16.56 8.87 35.08
N PRO A 404 15.78 9.54 34.20
CA PRO A 404 16.27 10.65 33.36
C PRO A 404 16.78 11.84 34.18
N ASP A 405 17.72 12.60 33.62
CA ASP A 405 18.17 13.87 34.17
C ASP A 405 17.12 14.96 34.01
N VAL A 406 16.31 14.87 32.93
CA VAL A 406 15.25 15.82 32.60
C VAL A 406 14.02 15.08 32.07
N VAL A 407 12.84 15.48 32.56
CA VAL A 407 11.53 15.12 31.99
C VAL A 407 10.89 16.40 31.44
N ALA A 408 10.71 16.47 30.13
CA ALA A 408 10.08 17.60 29.44
C ALA A 408 8.61 17.25 29.14
N VAL A 409 7.68 18.10 29.53
CA VAL A 409 6.25 17.91 29.34
C VAL A 409 5.64 19.15 28.73
N GLU A 410 4.89 19.02 27.65
CA GLU A 410 4.16 20.16 27.09
C GLU A 410 3.10 20.66 28.09
N SER A 411 3.01 21.98 28.24
CA SER A 411 2.09 22.62 29.18
C SER A 411 1.35 23.77 28.48
N VAL A 412 0.29 23.43 27.75
CA VAL A 412 -0.60 24.40 27.13
C VAL A 412 -2.00 24.19 27.72
N ALA A 413 -2.50 25.21 28.40
CA ALA A 413 -3.91 25.29 28.95
C ALA A 413 -4.41 24.00 29.62
N ALA A 414 -5.02 23.07 28.87
CA ALA A 414 -5.57 21.82 29.41
C ALA A 414 -4.52 20.78 29.83
N GLN A 415 -3.31 20.86 29.32
CA GLN A 415 -2.18 19.99 29.68
C GLN A 415 -1.47 20.42 30.96
N GLU A 416 -1.74 21.63 31.47
CA GLU A 416 -1.13 22.10 32.69
C GLU A 416 -1.55 21.23 33.89
N PHE A 417 -2.80 20.79 33.97
CA PHE A 417 -3.28 19.86 34.99
C PHE A 417 -2.57 18.52 34.93
N PHE A 418 -2.38 17.98 33.71
CA PHE A 418 -1.62 16.74 33.50
C PHE A 418 -0.17 16.86 34.03
N ALA A 419 0.53 17.91 33.64
CA ALA A 419 1.91 18.14 34.07
C ALA A 419 2.04 18.28 35.60
N ASP A 420 1.06 18.90 36.27
CA ASP A 420 1.04 19.02 37.73
C ASP A 420 0.73 17.70 38.41
N THR A 421 -0.22 16.90 37.88
CA THR A 421 -0.55 15.57 38.39
C THR A 421 0.65 14.62 38.20
N LEU A 422 1.26 14.59 37.00
CA LEU A 422 2.44 13.80 36.71
C LEU A 422 3.61 14.16 37.65
N LYS A 423 3.83 15.45 37.89
CA LYS A 423 4.87 15.92 38.82
C LYS A 423 4.67 15.38 40.22
N PHE A 424 3.41 15.33 40.68
CA PHE A 424 3.06 14.80 41.99
C PHE A 424 3.27 13.28 42.07
N GLU A 425 2.78 12.53 41.04
CA GLU A 425 2.91 11.07 41.00
C GLU A 425 4.37 10.63 40.89
N LEU A 426 5.20 11.31 40.10
CA LEU A 426 6.64 11.06 40.04
C LEU A 426 7.34 11.31 41.40
N ALA A 427 6.94 12.36 42.14
CA ALA A 427 7.48 12.61 43.47
C ALA A 427 7.08 11.50 44.46
N ASN A 428 5.84 11.02 44.39
CA ASN A 428 5.36 9.90 45.20
C ASN A 428 6.12 8.60 44.90
N ALA A 429 6.49 8.39 43.63
CA ALA A 429 7.29 7.26 43.17
C ALA A 429 8.79 7.37 43.49
N GLY A 430 9.24 8.49 44.12
CA GLY A 430 10.61 8.71 44.55
C GLY A 430 11.52 9.42 43.53
N TYR A 431 10.99 9.85 42.39
CA TYR A 431 11.75 10.60 41.41
C TYR A 431 11.77 12.12 41.78
N PRO A 432 12.92 12.82 41.67
CA PRO A 432 13.04 14.23 42.08
C PRO A 432 12.38 15.20 41.08
N SER A 433 11.09 15.01 40.81
CA SER A 433 10.30 15.70 39.78
C SER A 433 10.25 17.23 39.96
N TYR A 434 10.33 17.72 41.19
CA TYR A 434 10.31 19.17 41.46
C TYR A 434 11.50 19.93 40.88
N THR A 435 12.60 19.25 40.63
CA THR A 435 13.84 19.83 40.04
C THR A 435 14.05 19.38 38.60
N ARG A 436 13.67 18.16 38.26
CA ARG A 436 13.96 17.52 36.98
C ARG A 436 12.83 17.58 35.96
N LEU A 437 11.56 17.74 36.39
CA LEU A 437 10.46 17.94 35.44
C LEU A 437 10.41 19.40 34.99
N LYS A 438 10.39 19.58 33.67
CA LYS A 438 10.30 20.90 33.02
C LYS A 438 9.02 20.99 32.21
N LYS A 439 8.23 22.02 32.51
CA LYS A 439 7.05 22.38 31.70
C LYS A 439 7.52 23.18 30.49
N ILE A 440 7.22 22.69 29.30
CA ILE A 440 7.56 23.35 28.04
C ILE A 440 6.37 24.21 27.60
N PHE A 441 6.58 25.51 27.50
CA PHE A 441 5.61 26.46 26.95
C PHE A 441 6.04 26.88 25.57
N SER A 442 5.61 26.16 24.55
CA SER A 442 6.03 26.49 23.19
C SER A 442 5.28 27.70 22.64
N ARG A 443 6.01 28.72 22.17
CA ARG A 443 5.49 29.85 21.40
C ARG A 443 5.59 29.64 19.90
N ASN A 444 6.45 28.73 19.47
CA ASN A 444 6.63 28.40 18.06
C ASN A 444 5.63 27.33 17.62
N ARG A 445 5.29 27.30 16.34
CA ARG A 445 4.45 26.25 15.78
C ARG A 445 5.15 24.90 15.92
N LYS A 446 4.39 23.85 16.25
CA LYS A 446 4.84 22.47 16.39
C LYS A 446 5.70 22.03 15.19
N GLU A 447 5.24 22.33 13.99
CA GLU A 447 5.89 21.94 12.76
C GLU A 447 7.33 22.51 12.67
N LEU A 448 7.52 23.80 13.00
CA LEU A 448 8.84 24.43 12.95
C LEU A 448 9.84 23.85 13.97
N ARG A 449 9.34 23.37 15.11
CA ARG A 449 10.17 22.74 16.15
C ARG A 449 10.64 21.36 15.68
N ILE A 450 9.70 20.54 15.17
CA ILE A 450 10.01 19.21 14.66
C ILE A 450 10.96 19.31 13.46
N GLU A 451 10.71 20.22 12.52
CA GLU A 451 11.57 20.43 11.35
C GLU A 451 12.99 20.91 11.73
N ALA A 452 13.16 21.57 12.87
CA ALA A 452 14.48 21.96 13.38
C ALA A 452 15.37 20.75 13.71
N MET A 453 14.82 19.55 13.90
CA MET A 453 15.61 18.33 14.07
C MET A 453 16.21 17.80 12.76
N LYS A 454 15.72 18.25 11.59
CA LYS A 454 16.16 17.76 10.28
C LYS A 454 17.69 17.77 10.11
N PRO A 455 18.42 18.87 10.40
CA PRO A 455 19.88 18.86 10.29
C PRO A 455 20.58 17.85 11.21
N LEU A 456 20.01 17.61 12.41
CA LEU A 456 20.56 16.64 13.37
C LEU A 456 20.40 15.20 12.87
N ILE A 457 19.30 14.92 12.18
CA ILE A 457 19.03 13.63 11.57
C ILE A 457 19.92 13.42 10.34
N GLU A 458 19.97 14.40 9.43
CA GLU A 458 20.73 14.30 8.17
C GLU A 458 22.24 14.18 8.38
N ASN A 459 22.80 14.80 9.42
CA ASN A 459 24.23 14.72 9.74
C ASN A 459 24.59 13.57 10.70
N GLY A 460 23.61 12.75 11.10
CA GLY A 460 23.80 11.59 11.98
C GLY A 460 24.07 11.94 13.45
N THR A 461 23.85 13.21 13.87
CA THR A 461 23.93 13.59 15.28
C THR A 461 22.80 12.96 16.08
N LEU A 462 21.58 12.94 15.53
CA LEU A 462 20.44 12.23 16.09
C LEU A 462 20.31 10.86 15.41
N GLN A 463 20.41 9.81 16.21
CA GLN A 463 20.40 8.42 15.75
C GLN A 463 19.21 7.68 16.32
N PHE A 464 18.52 6.94 15.47
CA PHE A 464 17.35 6.14 15.83
C PHE A 464 17.73 4.72 16.25
N SER A 465 16.74 3.96 16.75
CA SER A 465 16.79 2.50 16.80
C SER A 465 15.85 1.92 15.76
N ARG A 466 16.23 0.82 15.14
CA ARG A 466 15.36 0.09 14.19
C ARG A 466 14.15 -0.52 14.87
N SER A 467 14.19 -0.67 16.20
CA SER A 467 13.07 -1.18 16.97
C SER A 467 11.89 -0.19 17.07
N HIS A 468 12.11 1.12 16.90
CA HIS A 468 11.11 2.16 17.10
C HIS A 468 10.28 2.41 15.83
N SER A 469 9.56 1.39 15.35
CA SER A 469 8.88 1.44 14.05
C SER A 469 7.80 2.52 13.93
N LEU A 470 7.03 2.75 15.00
CA LEU A 470 5.98 3.77 14.99
C LEU A 470 6.57 5.18 14.89
N LEU A 471 7.65 5.46 15.60
CA LEU A 471 8.38 6.73 15.51
C LEU A 471 8.92 6.95 14.09
N LEU A 472 9.58 5.93 13.52
CA LEU A 472 10.13 5.99 12.17
C LEU A 472 9.03 6.19 11.13
N GLU A 473 7.89 5.51 11.26
CA GLU A 473 6.74 5.67 10.36
C GLU A 473 6.15 7.09 10.43
N GLN A 474 6.05 7.68 11.65
CA GLN A 474 5.56 9.05 11.78
C GLN A 474 6.53 10.08 11.16
N PHE A 475 7.85 9.88 11.26
CA PHE A 475 8.82 10.71 10.54
C PHE A 475 8.75 10.54 9.03
N GLU A 476 8.59 9.30 8.52
CA GLU A 476 8.44 9.03 7.09
C GLU A 476 7.20 9.72 6.49
N ARG A 477 6.13 9.85 7.28
CA ARG A 477 4.86 10.45 6.86
C ARG A 477 4.68 11.89 7.29
N TYR A 478 5.65 12.46 7.95
CA TYR A 478 5.56 13.80 8.50
C TYR A 478 5.25 14.85 7.41
N GLY A 479 4.25 15.71 7.66
CA GLY A 479 3.77 16.70 6.69
C GLY A 479 2.78 16.18 5.64
N GLN A 480 2.46 14.87 5.63
CA GLN A 480 1.52 14.26 4.69
C GLN A 480 0.15 13.91 5.31
N GLY A 481 -0.19 14.52 6.47
CA GLY A 481 -1.47 14.31 7.17
C GLY A 481 -1.52 13.05 8.05
N GLY A 482 -0.36 12.52 8.45
CA GLY A 482 -0.24 11.47 9.48
C GLY A 482 -0.18 12.04 10.89
N ALA A 483 -0.18 11.13 11.91
CA ALA A 483 0.12 11.49 13.28
C ALA A 483 1.57 11.96 13.42
N ASP A 484 1.82 12.93 14.29
CA ASP A 484 3.13 13.54 14.53
C ASP A 484 3.48 13.66 16.03
N ASP A 485 2.78 12.91 16.86
CA ASP A 485 2.90 12.97 18.32
C ASP A 485 4.24 12.43 18.81
N LEU A 486 4.76 11.35 18.19
CA LEU A 486 6.09 10.82 18.51
C LEU A 486 7.23 11.74 18.06
N PRO A 487 7.24 12.32 16.86
CA PRO A 487 8.14 13.40 16.49
C PRO A 487 8.13 14.58 17.46
N ASP A 488 6.97 14.99 17.98
CA ASP A 488 6.84 16.09 18.94
C ASP A 488 7.41 15.70 20.31
N SER A 489 7.08 14.52 20.82
CA SER A 489 7.68 14.02 22.07
C SER A 489 9.20 13.90 21.95
N LEU A 490 9.73 13.50 20.80
CA LEU A 490 11.16 13.43 20.55
C LEU A 490 11.81 14.82 20.52
N GLU A 491 11.18 15.79 19.89
CA GLU A 491 11.67 17.18 19.88
C GLU A 491 11.80 17.73 21.30
N MET A 492 10.84 17.45 22.17
CA MET A 492 10.91 17.88 23.58
C MET A 492 12.02 17.19 24.36
N ALA A 493 12.43 15.97 23.98
CA ALA A 493 13.50 15.21 24.62
C ALA A 493 14.90 15.66 24.18
N VAL A 494 15.07 16.17 22.95
CA VAL A 494 16.34 16.58 22.31
C VAL A 494 16.83 17.91 22.84
#